data_41ce183a9923551dae607d996efbf689
#
_entry.id   41ce183a9923551dae607d996efbf689
#
_cell.length_a   1.000
_cell.length_b   1.000
_cell.length_c   1.000
_cell.angle_alpha   90.00
_cell.angle_beta   90.00
_cell.angle_gamma   90.00
#
_symmetry.space_group_name_H-M   'P 1'
#
loop_
_entity.id
_entity.type
_entity.pdbx_description
1 polymer ?
#
loop_
_entity_poly.entity_id
_entity_poly.type
_entity_poly.pdbx_seq_one_letter_code
_entity_poly.pdbx_strand_id
1 'polypeptide(L)'
;MDSTTVTPQLTRLQPDSTAEEVVALLHRDGAVIIERYADPATIERVRTEMRPWIEACGPGREAFVGFKTARAGAVMARSPASHQLALDPMLNQACGSFLAPHADGYQLHLTQLTSIGPGEGEQRLHRDREVWGGRVPRTVETQFSTIWALTDFTADNGATRVVPGSHRWAEGRKPKAHEITAARMEATSVLVYSGSVIHGGGRNDTDRHRDGLLLHNTLDWLRQEENQYLSCPPHIAQHFSPELRALLGYRSSVGMGFVSHP
;
A
#
# COMPACT_ATOMS: atom_id res chain seq x y z
N MET A 1 -27.23 14.74 26.81
CA MET A 1 -26.63 15.45 25.65
C MET A 1 -26.11 14.38 24.73
N ASP A 2 -26.90 14.03 23.72
CA ASP A 2 -26.48 13.07 22.69
C ASP A 2 -25.38 13.69 21.86
N SER A 3 -24.15 13.33 22.16
CA SER A 3 -23.04 13.64 21.27
C SER A 3 -23.19 12.73 20.05
N THR A 4 -23.75 13.25 19.00
CA THR A 4 -23.72 12.60 17.67
C THR A 4 -22.26 12.34 17.33
N THR A 5 -21.80 11.13 17.56
CA THR A 5 -20.46 10.65 17.19
C THR A 5 -20.38 10.60 15.67
N VAL A 6 -19.83 11.65 15.07
CA VAL A 6 -19.59 11.69 13.62
C VAL A 6 -18.46 10.68 13.32
N THR A 7 -18.76 9.70 12.48
CA THR A 7 -17.72 8.78 11.98
C THR A 7 -16.67 9.59 11.21
N PRO A 8 -15.37 9.45 11.52
CA PRO A 8 -14.33 10.20 10.84
C PRO A 8 -14.32 9.83 9.36
N GLN A 9 -14.13 10.83 8.52
CA GLN A 9 -13.93 10.63 7.08
C GLN A 9 -12.46 10.83 6.72
N LEU A 10 -11.97 10.05 5.77
CA LEU A 10 -10.66 10.31 5.19
C LEU A 10 -10.70 11.57 4.34
N THR A 11 -9.68 12.41 4.50
CA THR A 11 -9.51 13.58 3.63
C THR A 11 -9.29 13.11 2.20
N ARG A 12 -9.85 13.87 1.26
CA ARG A 12 -9.76 13.62 -0.17
C ARG A 12 -9.04 14.77 -0.84
N LEU A 13 -8.08 14.43 -1.67
CA LEU A 13 -7.32 15.35 -2.50
C LEU A 13 -7.71 15.19 -3.97
N GLN A 14 -7.50 16.25 -4.74
CA GLN A 14 -7.68 16.23 -6.19
C GLN A 14 -6.41 15.72 -6.90
N PRO A 15 -6.46 15.31 -8.17
CA PRO A 15 -5.31 14.77 -8.90
C PRO A 15 -4.13 15.75 -9.04
N ASP A 16 -4.36 17.04 -8.94
CA ASP A 16 -3.34 18.11 -9.04
C ASP A 16 -2.73 18.51 -7.70
N SER A 17 -2.99 17.74 -6.64
CA SER A 17 -2.45 17.99 -5.30
C SER A 17 -0.94 17.77 -5.24
N THR A 18 -0.30 18.43 -4.27
CA THR A 18 1.14 18.42 -4.10
C THR A 18 1.63 17.35 -3.12
N ALA A 19 2.93 17.02 -3.20
CA ALA A 19 3.58 16.10 -2.27
C ALA A 19 3.50 16.61 -0.81
N GLU A 20 3.62 17.92 -0.61
CA GLU A 20 3.54 18.57 0.70
C GLU A 20 2.15 18.40 1.33
N GLU A 21 1.07 18.51 0.55
CA GLU A 21 -0.29 18.27 1.02
C GLU A 21 -0.49 16.82 1.46
N VAL A 22 0.01 15.85 0.68
CA VAL A 22 -0.02 14.44 1.03
C VAL A 22 0.71 14.19 2.34
N VAL A 23 1.95 14.70 2.48
CA VAL A 23 2.78 14.54 3.68
C VAL A 23 2.10 15.17 4.91
N ALA A 24 1.54 16.37 4.78
CA ALA A 24 0.83 17.04 5.87
C ALA A 24 -0.36 16.21 6.38
N LEU A 25 -1.12 15.58 5.46
CA LEU A 25 -2.25 14.73 5.81
C LEU A 25 -1.81 13.40 6.41
N LEU A 26 -0.72 12.80 5.94
CA LEU A 26 -0.15 11.61 6.57
C LEU A 26 0.29 11.89 8.03
N HIS A 27 0.92 13.04 8.30
CA HIS A 27 1.26 13.43 9.66
C HIS A 27 0.03 13.71 10.53
N ARG A 28 -1.04 14.28 9.96
CA ARG A 28 -2.27 14.61 10.70
C ARG A 28 -3.15 13.40 10.93
N ASP A 29 -3.46 12.64 9.88
CA ASP A 29 -4.51 11.61 9.85
C ASP A 29 -3.95 10.19 9.67
N GLY A 30 -2.72 10.06 9.19
CA GLY A 30 -2.09 8.77 8.87
C GLY A 30 -2.54 8.17 7.55
N ALA A 31 -3.54 8.77 6.88
CA ALA A 31 -4.03 8.30 5.58
C ALA A 31 -4.77 9.41 4.82
N VAL A 32 -4.76 9.34 3.50
CA VAL A 32 -5.43 10.27 2.58
C VAL A 32 -5.81 9.55 1.27
N ILE A 33 -6.89 9.96 0.63
CA ILE A 33 -7.29 9.48 -0.71
C ILE A 33 -6.99 10.59 -1.71
N ILE A 34 -6.35 10.25 -2.84
CA ILE A 34 -6.27 11.12 -4.02
C ILE A 34 -7.23 10.55 -5.06
N GLU A 35 -8.23 11.34 -5.41
CA GLU A 35 -9.32 10.89 -6.26
C GLU A 35 -8.92 10.88 -7.74
N ARG A 36 -9.29 9.81 -8.48
CA ARG A 36 -9.11 9.68 -9.93
C ARG A 36 -7.71 10.11 -10.41
N TYR A 37 -6.71 9.67 -9.69
CA TYR A 37 -5.33 10.12 -9.85
C TYR A 37 -4.61 9.42 -11.01
N ALA A 38 -4.78 8.09 -11.14
CA ALA A 38 -4.12 7.33 -12.19
C ALA A 38 -4.85 7.47 -13.53
N ASP A 39 -4.08 7.40 -14.61
CA ASP A 39 -4.65 7.27 -15.96
C ASP A 39 -5.45 5.96 -16.08
N PRO A 40 -6.73 6.01 -16.53
CA PRO A 40 -7.57 4.82 -16.68
C PRO A 40 -6.98 3.76 -17.59
N ALA A 41 -6.27 4.14 -18.65
CA ALA A 41 -5.64 3.18 -19.56
C ALA A 41 -4.48 2.44 -18.88
N THR A 42 -3.75 3.10 -17.98
CA THR A 42 -2.71 2.46 -17.17
C THR A 42 -3.31 1.44 -16.21
N ILE A 43 -4.39 1.78 -15.52
CA ILE A 43 -5.10 0.86 -14.61
C ILE A 43 -5.61 -0.38 -15.37
N GLU A 44 -6.21 -0.21 -16.54
CA GLU A 44 -6.70 -1.35 -17.33
C GLU A 44 -5.56 -2.23 -17.87
N ARG A 45 -4.42 -1.64 -18.25
CA ARG A 45 -3.23 -2.42 -18.60
C ARG A 45 -2.70 -3.23 -17.41
N VAL A 46 -2.59 -2.64 -16.23
CA VAL A 46 -2.18 -3.37 -15.01
C VAL A 46 -3.12 -4.54 -14.74
N ARG A 47 -4.44 -4.33 -14.82
CA ARG A 47 -5.43 -5.41 -14.67
C ARG A 47 -5.22 -6.53 -15.67
N THR A 48 -5.02 -6.18 -16.94
CA THR A 48 -4.82 -7.14 -18.03
C THR A 48 -3.53 -7.94 -17.86
N GLU A 49 -2.42 -7.26 -17.53
CA GLU A 49 -1.11 -7.88 -17.33
C GLU A 49 -1.07 -8.79 -16.08
N MET A 50 -1.78 -8.41 -15.03
CA MET A 50 -1.84 -9.18 -13.77
C MET A 50 -2.91 -10.28 -13.76
N ARG A 51 -3.87 -10.28 -14.69
CA ARG A 51 -4.97 -11.26 -14.75
C ARG A 51 -4.49 -12.72 -14.72
N PRO A 52 -3.54 -13.17 -15.56
CA PRO A 52 -3.11 -14.57 -15.53
C PRO A 52 -2.54 -14.99 -14.19
N TRP A 53 -1.91 -14.05 -13.48
CA TRP A 53 -1.27 -14.32 -12.21
C TRP A 53 -2.27 -14.41 -11.07
N ILE A 54 -3.26 -13.51 -11.03
CA ILE A 54 -4.29 -13.55 -9.99
C ILE A 54 -5.24 -14.74 -10.15
N GLU A 55 -5.57 -15.11 -11.37
CA GLU A 55 -6.39 -16.29 -11.70
C GLU A 55 -5.66 -17.61 -11.34
N ALA A 56 -4.34 -17.64 -11.45
CA ALA A 56 -3.52 -18.78 -11.04
C ALA A 56 -3.34 -18.87 -9.51
N CYS A 57 -3.58 -17.80 -8.78
CA CYS A 57 -3.50 -17.79 -7.32
C CYS A 57 -4.77 -18.38 -6.72
N GLY A 58 -4.62 -19.40 -5.89
CA GLY A 58 -5.72 -19.83 -5.03
C GLY A 58 -6.03 -18.80 -3.93
N PRO A 59 -7.18 -18.93 -3.26
CA PRO A 59 -7.51 -18.10 -2.10
C PRO A 59 -6.56 -18.38 -0.94
N GLY A 60 -6.49 -17.43 0.00
CA GLY A 60 -5.70 -17.58 1.21
C GLY A 60 -6.15 -18.77 2.07
N ARG A 61 -5.24 -19.24 2.93
CA ARG A 61 -5.46 -20.42 3.77
C ARG A 61 -5.67 -20.08 5.25
N GLU A 62 -5.66 -18.80 5.57
CA GLU A 62 -5.84 -18.31 6.94
C GLU A 62 -6.66 -17.01 6.95
N ALA A 63 -7.26 -16.70 8.08
CA ALA A 63 -8.17 -15.55 8.21
C ALA A 63 -7.51 -14.19 7.92
N PHE A 64 -6.22 -14.03 8.19
CA PHE A 64 -5.50 -12.78 7.92
C PHE A 64 -5.31 -12.55 6.41
N VAL A 65 -5.00 -13.61 5.67
CA VAL A 65 -4.82 -13.54 4.21
C VAL A 65 -6.20 -13.44 3.50
N GLY A 66 -7.23 -14.04 4.08
CA GLY A 66 -8.59 -14.10 3.56
C GLY A 66 -8.88 -15.40 2.79
N PHE A 67 -9.92 -16.11 3.19
CA PHE A 67 -10.27 -17.41 2.61
C PHE A 67 -10.90 -17.33 1.20
N LYS A 68 -11.30 -16.12 0.78
CA LYS A 68 -11.81 -15.81 -0.56
C LYS A 68 -11.06 -14.66 -1.21
N THR A 69 -9.86 -14.39 -0.74
CA THR A 69 -8.99 -13.35 -1.26
C THR A 69 -7.80 -13.99 -1.96
N ALA A 70 -7.59 -13.66 -3.22
CA ALA A 70 -6.40 -14.01 -3.99
C ALA A 70 -5.37 -12.88 -3.92
N ARG A 71 -4.07 -13.26 -3.91
CA ARG A 71 -2.95 -12.31 -3.84
C ARG A 71 -1.86 -12.72 -4.81
N ALA A 72 -1.46 -11.81 -5.69
CA ALA A 72 -0.38 -12.04 -6.66
C ALA A 72 0.73 -10.98 -6.47
N GLY A 73 1.91 -11.42 -6.03
CA GLY A 73 3.11 -10.58 -5.88
C GLY A 73 3.95 -10.48 -7.17
N ALA A 74 5.20 -10.08 -7.03
CA ALA A 74 6.16 -9.89 -8.11
C ALA A 74 5.63 -8.93 -9.22
N VAL A 75 4.90 -7.89 -8.81
CA VAL A 75 4.17 -7.02 -9.72
C VAL A 75 5.10 -6.33 -10.71
N MET A 76 6.27 -5.87 -10.24
CA MET A 76 7.25 -5.18 -11.10
C MET A 76 7.77 -6.08 -12.24
N ALA A 77 7.90 -7.40 -11.98
CA ALA A 77 8.31 -8.35 -13.01
C ALA A 77 7.18 -8.76 -13.96
N ARG A 78 5.92 -8.61 -13.52
CA ARG A 78 4.73 -9.16 -14.18
C ARG A 78 3.91 -8.13 -14.93
N SER A 79 4.00 -6.86 -14.52
CA SER A 79 3.21 -5.76 -15.07
C SER A 79 4.10 -4.55 -15.40
N PRO A 80 4.59 -4.41 -16.63
CA PRO A 80 5.30 -3.21 -17.06
C PRO A 80 4.49 -1.91 -16.88
N ALA A 81 3.16 -1.96 -16.99
CA ALA A 81 2.30 -0.79 -16.76
C ALA A 81 2.36 -0.30 -15.31
N SER A 82 2.58 -1.20 -14.34
CA SER A 82 2.72 -0.83 -12.93
C SER A 82 3.97 0.00 -12.62
N HIS A 83 4.99 -0.02 -13.50
CA HIS A 83 6.20 0.78 -13.33
C HIS A 83 5.88 2.27 -13.29
N GLN A 84 4.89 2.74 -14.06
CA GLN A 84 4.44 4.14 -14.04
C GLN A 84 3.87 4.53 -12.67
N LEU A 85 3.13 3.63 -12.03
CA LEU A 85 2.56 3.86 -10.71
C LEU A 85 3.64 3.85 -9.62
N ALA A 86 4.61 2.94 -9.71
CA ALA A 86 5.74 2.85 -8.79
C ALA A 86 6.70 4.04 -8.92
N LEU A 87 6.83 4.60 -10.13
CA LEU A 87 7.70 5.73 -10.44
C LEU A 87 6.95 7.07 -10.49
N ASP A 88 5.73 7.15 -9.99
CA ASP A 88 4.96 8.40 -9.97
C ASP A 88 5.75 9.51 -9.26
N PRO A 89 6.04 10.65 -9.93
CA PRO A 89 6.94 11.65 -9.40
C PRO A 89 6.45 12.31 -8.10
N MET A 90 5.15 12.64 -8.03
CA MET A 90 4.57 13.29 -6.87
C MET A 90 4.55 12.36 -5.66
N LEU A 91 4.14 11.11 -5.84
CA LEU A 91 4.11 10.13 -4.76
C LEU A 91 5.52 9.73 -4.30
N ASN A 92 6.50 9.66 -5.20
CA ASN A 92 7.90 9.43 -4.83
C ASN A 92 8.49 10.62 -4.07
N GLN A 93 8.15 11.85 -4.44
CA GLN A 93 8.52 13.06 -3.68
C GLN A 93 7.89 13.03 -2.29
N ALA A 94 6.61 12.72 -2.19
CA ALA A 94 5.90 12.59 -0.90
C ALA A 94 6.52 11.47 -0.03
N CYS A 95 6.80 10.31 -0.61
CA CYS A 95 7.45 9.19 0.07
C CYS A 95 8.82 9.57 0.63
N GLY A 96 9.66 10.17 -0.21
CA GLY A 96 10.98 10.65 0.20
C GLY A 96 10.91 11.64 1.35
N SER A 97 10.03 12.65 1.24
CA SER A 97 9.85 13.67 2.29
C SER A 97 9.30 13.10 3.58
N PHE A 98 8.34 12.16 3.50
CA PHE A 98 7.72 11.54 4.67
C PHE A 98 8.68 10.63 5.44
N LEU A 99 9.54 9.90 4.75
CA LEU A 99 10.49 8.95 5.34
C LEU A 99 11.87 9.56 5.66
N ALA A 100 12.21 10.72 5.10
CA ALA A 100 13.50 11.40 5.28
C ALA A 100 13.98 11.57 6.74
N PRO A 101 13.10 11.77 7.75
CA PRO A 101 13.55 11.85 9.14
C PRO A 101 14.13 10.52 9.69
N HIS A 102 13.97 9.40 8.96
CA HIS A 102 14.25 8.06 9.46
C HIS A 102 15.24 7.27 8.60
N ALA A 103 15.56 7.72 7.38
CA ALA A 103 16.50 7.08 6.47
C ALA A 103 16.98 8.05 5.38
N ASP A 104 18.12 7.74 4.76
CA ASP A 104 18.64 8.49 3.60
C ASP A 104 17.92 8.13 2.30
N GLY A 105 17.14 7.04 2.31
CA GLY A 105 16.40 6.56 1.16
C GLY A 105 15.28 5.60 1.54
N TYR A 106 14.56 5.17 0.52
CA TYR A 106 13.48 4.19 0.65
C TYR A 106 13.51 3.20 -0.51
N GLN A 107 12.83 2.07 -0.33
CA GLN A 107 12.75 1.00 -1.33
C GLN A 107 11.38 0.35 -1.32
N LEU A 108 11.01 -0.32 -2.41
CA LEU A 108 9.79 -1.13 -2.47
C LEU A 108 9.86 -2.26 -1.43
N HIS A 109 8.85 -2.32 -0.60
CA HIS A 109 8.70 -3.29 0.49
C HIS A 109 7.86 -4.49 0.07
N LEU A 110 6.69 -4.20 -0.52
CA LEU A 110 5.70 -5.16 -0.99
C LEU A 110 5.06 -4.64 -2.25
N THR A 111 4.93 -5.51 -3.25
CA THR A 111 4.15 -5.26 -4.46
C THR A 111 3.14 -6.37 -4.64
N GLN A 112 1.83 -6.05 -4.62
CA GLN A 112 0.81 -7.10 -4.60
C GLN A 112 -0.51 -6.64 -5.23
N LEU A 113 -1.02 -7.40 -6.19
CA LEU A 113 -2.43 -7.35 -6.54
C LEU A 113 -3.22 -8.17 -5.53
N THR A 114 -4.20 -7.55 -4.90
CA THR A 114 -5.13 -8.19 -3.95
C THR A 114 -6.54 -8.15 -4.52
N SER A 115 -7.15 -9.31 -4.70
CA SER A 115 -8.51 -9.48 -5.20
C SER A 115 -9.39 -10.08 -4.10
N ILE A 116 -10.25 -9.26 -3.50
CA ILE A 116 -11.19 -9.68 -2.45
C ILE A 116 -12.45 -10.22 -3.12
N GLY A 117 -12.69 -11.52 -2.99
CA GLY A 117 -13.81 -12.20 -3.64
C GLY A 117 -15.14 -12.08 -2.89
N PRO A 118 -16.25 -12.45 -3.56
CA PRO A 118 -17.58 -12.47 -2.98
C PRO A 118 -17.67 -13.25 -1.67
N GLY A 119 -18.27 -12.62 -0.66
CA GLY A 119 -18.47 -13.21 0.67
C GLY A 119 -17.19 -13.33 1.51
N GLU A 120 -16.11 -12.60 1.19
CA GLU A 120 -14.94 -12.52 2.07
C GLU A 120 -15.28 -11.74 3.35
N GLY A 121 -14.78 -12.22 4.47
CA GLY A 121 -14.93 -11.57 5.78
C GLY A 121 -14.03 -10.35 5.96
N GLU A 122 -14.23 -9.64 7.07
CA GLU A 122 -13.36 -8.54 7.44
C GLU A 122 -11.96 -9.04 7.84
N GLN A 123 -10.92 -8.45 7.29
CA GLN A 123 -9.57 -8.66 7.78
C GLN A 123 -9.42 -8.05 9.19
N ARG A 124 -8.69 -8.73 10.08
CA ARG A 124 -8.32 -8.18 11.38
C ARG A 124 -7.57 -6.84 11.19
N LEU A 125 -7.99 -5.83 11.94
CA LEU A 125 -7.29 -4.55 11.96
C LEU A 125 -5.87 -4.72 12.51
N HIS A 126 -4.90 -4.12 11.82
CA HIS A 126 -3.47 -4.24 12.09
C HIS A 126 -2.72 -2.97 11.67
N ARG A 127 -1.44 -2.93 11.93
CA ARG A 127 -0.50 -1.95 11.37
C ARG A 127 0.55 -2.71 10.56
N ASP A 128 0.86 -2.25 9.36
CA ASP A 128 1.85 -2.92 8.48
C ASP A 128 3.23 -3.00 9.13
N ARG A 129 3.60 -1.99 9.91
CA ARG A 129 4.86 -1.99 10.66
C ARG A 129 5.04 -3.18 11.61
N GLU A 130 3.96 -3.91 11.94
CA GLU A 130 4.02 -5.09 12.80
C GLU A 130 4.80 -6.26 12.16
N VAL A 131 5.03 -6.23 10.85
CA VAL A 131 5.82 -7.25 10.12
C VAL A 131 7.23 -7.42 10.67
N TRP A 132 7.82 -6.36 11.23
CA TRP A 132 9.13 -6.44 11.90
C TRP A 132 9.05 -6.86 13.38
N GLY A 133 7.90 -7.37 13.83
CA GLY A 133 7.73 -7.98 15.16
C GLY A 133 7.95 -7.03 16.33
N GLY A 134 7.60 -5.75 16.17
CA GLY A 134 7.72 -4.75 17.24
C GLY A 134 9.16 -4.31 17.55
N ARG A 135 10.15 -4.72 16.75
CA ARG A 135 11.57 -4.39 16.98
C ARG A 135 11.96 -2.99 16.56
N VAL A 136 11.19 -2.35 15.70
CA VAL A 136 11.44 -0.96 15.27
C VAL A 136 10.71 -0.02 16.22
N PRO A 137 11.41 0.96 16.85
CA PRO A 137 10.78 1.92 17.77
C PRO A 137 9.61 2.66 17.09
N ARG A 138 8.55 2.93 17.85
CA ARG A 138 7.36 3.60 17.31
C ARG A 138 7.58 5.06 16.89
N THR A 139 8.67 5.67 17.34
CA THR A 139 9.12 6.99 16.89
C THR A 139 9.70 7.00 15.47
N VAL A 140 10.01 5.81 14.92
CA VAL A 140 10.48 5.63 13.55
C VAL A 140 9.28 5.27 12.68
N GLU A 141 8.91 6.10 11.70
CA GLU A 141 7.95 5.71 10.68
C GLU A 141 8.64 4.79 9.68
N THR A 142 8.02 3.65 9.42
CA THR A 142 8.66 2.58 8.66
C THR A 142 8.22 2.50 7.22
N GLN A 143 7.03 3.03 6.89
CA GLN A 143 6.40 2.77 5.59
C GLN A 143 5.59 3.96 5.09
N PHE A 144 5.66 4.14 3.78
CA PHE A 144 4.75 4.91 2.96
C PHE A 144 4.07 3.93 2.00
N SER A 145 2.79 3.71 2.19
CA SER A 145 2.04 2.66 1.50
C SER A 145 1.00 3.27 0.57
N THR A 146 0.80 2.65 -0.60
CA THR A 146 -0.27 3.01 -1.53
C THR A 146 -1.12 1.81 -1.88
N ILE A 147 -2.45 2.03 -1.99
CA ILE A 147 -3.40 1.09 -2.57
C ILE A 147 -4.11 1.79 -3.73
N TRP A 148 -3.82 1.36 -4.94
CA TRP A 148 -4.45 1.83 -6.16
C TRP A 148 -5.74 1.06 -6.42
N ALA A 149 -6.85 1.77 -6.57
CA ALA A 149 -8.14 1.18 -6.87
C ALA A 149 -8.20 0.75 -8.33
N LEU A 150 -8.10 -0.56 -8.57
CA LEU A 150 -8.26 -1.13 -9.92
C LEU A 150 -9.74 -1.34 -10.27
N THR A 151 -10.60 -1.43 -9.28
CA THR A 151 -12.07 -1.38 -9.34
C THR A 151 -12.57 -0.37 -8.32
N ASP A 152 -13.83 0.02 -8.35
CA ASP A 152 -14.41 0.85 -7.31
C ASP A 152 -14.31 0.17 -5.94
N PHE A 153 -14.00 0.96 -4.91
CA PHE A 153 -14.03 0.54 -3.51
C PHE A 153 -15.27 1.14 -2.86
N THR A 154 -16.23 0.29 -2.53
CA THR A 154 -17.51 0.69 -1.92
C THR A 154 -17.62 0.20 -0.47
N ALA A 155 -18.64 0.61 0.24
CA ALA A 155 -18.82 0.23 1.64
C ALA A 155 -19.05 -1.28 1.83
N ASP A 156 -19.57 -1.95 0.81
CA ASP A 156 -20.05 -3.33 0.82
C ASP A 156 -19.17 -4.30 0.01
N ASN A 157 -18.16 -3.80 -0.77
CA ASN A 157 -17.30 -4.66 -1.58
C ASN A 157 -15.90 -4.88 -1.03
N GLY A 158 -15.64 -4.54 0.23
CA GLY A 158 -14.34 -4.75 0.85
C GLY A 158 -13.41 -3.54 0.81
N ALA A 159 -13.94 -2.31 0.71
CA ALA A 159 -13.11 -1.11 0.85
C ALA A 159 -12.25 -1.17 2.12
N THR A 160 -11.00 -0.72 2.01
CA THR A 160 -10.06 -0.74 3.13
C THR A 160 -10.62 0.07 4.30
N ARG A 161 -10.72 -0.57 5.47
CA ARG A 161 -11.09 0.09 6.72
C ARG A 161 -9.86 0.76 7.29
N VAL A 162 -10.00 2.01 7.71
CA VAL A 162 -8.91 2.84 8.25
C VAL A 162 -9.38 3.50 9.54
N VAL A 163 -8.47 3.67 10.48
CA VAL A 163 -8.70 4.41 11.73
C VAL A 163 -7.85 5.69 11.69
N PRO A 164 -8.39 6.82 11.20
CA PRO A 164 -7.63 8.05 11.06
C PRO A 164 -7.03 8.52 12.39
N GLY A 165 -5.78 9.00 12.37
CA GLY A 165 -5.05 9.46 13.56
C GLY A 165 -4.48 8.34 14.45
N SER A 166 -4.77 7.07 14.17
CA SER A 166 -4.35 5.94 15.01
C SER A 166 -2.84 5.68 15.00
N HIS A 167 -2.10 6.19 14.03
CA HIS A 167 -0.63 6.12 13.98
C HIS A 167 0.02 6.81 15.20
N ARG A 168 -0.67 7.79 15.81
CA ARG A 168 -0.23 8.51 17.01
C ARG A 168 -0.75 7.94 18.33
N TRP A 169 -1.58 6.89 18.28
CA TRP A 169 -2.17 6.33 19.50
C TRP A 169 -1.15 5.61 20.37
N ALA A 170 -1.42 5.60 21.67
CA ALA A 170 -0.65 4.76 22.59
C ALA A 170 -0.75 3.28 22.18
N GLU A 171 0.29 2.52 22.53
CA GLU A 171 0.34 1.09 22.28
C GLU A 171 -0.83 0.37 22.96
N GLY A 172 -1.35 -0.67 22.29
CA GLY A 172 -2.45 -1.47 22.81
C GLY A 172 -3.84 -0.83 22.75
N ARG A 173 -3.97 0.46 22.35
CA ARG A 173 -5.29 1.08 22.16
C ARG A 173 -6.01 0.42 20.99
N LYS A 174 -7.20 -0.11 21.26
CA LYS A 174 -8.10 -0.69 20.25
C LYS A 174 -9.10 0.35 19.76
N PRO A 175 -9.42 0.38 18.44
CA PRO A 175 -10.42 1.28 17.91
C PRO A 175 -11.82 0.87 18.35
N LYS A 176 -12.67 1.87 18.56
CA LYS A 176 -14.12 1.70 18.68
C LYS A 176 -14.75 1.71 17.29
N ALA A 177 -15.94 1.13 17.15
CA ALA A 177 -16.61 1.02 15.84
C ALA A 177 -16.78 2.38 15.12
N HIS A 178 -17.12 3.44 15.85
CA HIS A 178 -17.31 4.79 15.30
C HIS A 178 -15.99 5.50 14.90
N GLU A 179 -14.83 4.97 15.28
CA GLU A 179 -13.52 5.51 14.89
C GLU A 179 -12.99 4.90 13.59
N ILE A 180 -13.71 3.88 13.05
CA ILE A 180 -13.33 3.18 11.84
C ILE A 180 -14.11 3.76 10.66
N THR A 181 -13.41 4.07 9.58
CA THR A 181 -14.03 4.51 8.32
C THR A 181 -13.60 3.62 7.18
N ALA A 182 -14.42 3.51 6.14
CA ALA A 182 -14.08 2.81 4.91
C ALA A 182 -13.47 3.79 3.89
N ALA A 183 -12.34 3.44 3.31
CA ALA A 183 -11.70 4.18 2.23
C ALA A 183 -12.47 3.93 0.90
N ARG A 184 -13.70 4.46 0.82
CA ARG A 184 -14.49 4.40 -0.42
C ARG A 184 -13.85 5.30 -1.45
N MET A 185 -13.63 4.79 -2.66
CA MET A 185 -13.01 5.53 -3.76
C MET A 185 -13.35 4.90 -5.10
N GLU A 186 -13.46 5.71 -6.13
CA GLU A 186 -13.64 5.24 -7.50
C GLU A 186 -12.36 4.57 -8.02
N ALA A 187 -12.50 3.71 -9.01
CA ALA A 187 -11.36 3.18 -9.75
C ALA A 187 -10.45 4.33 -10.21
N THR A 188 -9.17 4.06 -10.36
CA THR A 188 -8.10 5.04 -10.63
C THR A 188 -7.68 5.93 -9.45
N SER A 189 -8.43 5.96 -8.34
CA SER A 189 -8.02 6.65 -7.13
C SER A 189 -6.91 5.87 -6.39
N VAL A 190 -6.18 6.57 -5.52
CA VAL A 190 -5.15 5.96 -4.67
C VAL A 190 -5.37 6.34 -3.20
N LEU A 191 -5.37 5.34 -2.34
CA LEU A 191 -5.25 5.51 -0.89
C LEU A 191 -3.76 5.52 -0.54
N VAL A 192 -3.28 6.61 0.06
CA VAL A 192 -1.92 6.75 0.61
C VAL A 192 -2.00 6.68 2.12
N TYR A 193 -1.15 5.88 2.77
CA TYR A 193 -1.18 5.72 4.21
C TYR A 193 0.17 5.34 4.83
N SER A 194 0.32 5.66 6.11
CA SER A 194 1.46 5.32 6.96
C SER A 194 1.38 3.86 7.40
N GLY A 195 2.50 3.14 7.43
CA GLY A 195 2.56 1.79 7.99
C GLY A 195 2.19 1.70 9.47
N SER A 196 2.09 2.84 10.14
CA SER A 196 1.70 2.96 11.56
C SER A 196 0.19 3.14 11.76
N VAL A 197 -0.61 3.45 10.72
CA VAL A 197 -2.07 3.60 10.85
C VAL A 197 -2.74 2.25 10.99
N ILE A 198 -3.76 2.15 11.85
CA ILE A 198 -4.57 0.93 11.98
C ILE A 198 -5.51 0.84 10.78
N HIS A 199 -5.43 -0.27 10.06
CA HIS A 199 -6.28 -0.55 8.91
C HIS A 199 -6.53 -2.05 8.71
N GLY A 200 -7.31 -2.39 7.69
CA GLY A 200 -7.57 -3.77 7.28
C GLY A 200 -8.62 -3.84 6.17
N GLY A 201 -8.67 -4.92 5.43
CA GLY A 201 -9.69 -5.13 4.40
C GLY A 201 -11.10 -5.15 5.00
N GLY A 202 -12.05 -4.53 4.30
CA GLY A 202 -13.47 -4.66 4.61
C GLY A 202 -14.03 -6.00 4.13
N ARG A 203 -15.23 -6.35 4.60
CA ARG A 203 -15.96 -7.50 4.07
C ARG A 203 -16.52 -7.21 2.67
N ASN A 204 -16.60 -8.23 1.85
CA ASN A 204 -17.21 -8.14 0.53
C ASN A 204 -18.55 -8.88 0.53
N ASP A 205 -19.64 -8.13 0.66
CA ASP A 205 -21.01 -8.66 0.63
C ASP A 205 -21.62 -8.66 -0.78
N THR A 206 -20.83 -8.28 -1.80
CA THR A 206 -21.27 -8.25 -3.20
C THR A 206 -20.96 -9.55 -3.94
N ASP A 207 -21.43 -9.65 -5.17
CA ASP A 207 -21.18 -10.75 -6.10
C ASP A 207 -19.94 -10.53 -6.99
N ARG A 208 -19.18 -9.45 -6.77
CA ARG A 208 -18.03 -9.04 -7.58
C ARG A 208 -16.74 -9.02 -6.77
N HIS A 209 -15.64 -9.20 -7.47
CA HIS A 209 -14.31 -9.01 -6.89
C HIS A 209 -13.97 -7.53 -6.74
N ARG A 210 -13.26 -7.20 -5.67
CA ARG A 210 -12.65 -5.88 -5.47
C ARG A 210 -11.14 -6.01 -5.61
N ASP A 211 -10.58 -5.38 -6.63
CA ASP A 211 -9.17 -5.46 -6.98
C ASP A 211 -8.44 -4.18 -6.58
N GLY A 212 -7.35 -4.34 -5.85
CA GLY A 212 -6.45 -3.26 -5.46
C GLY A 212 -5.00 -3.65 -5.66
N LEU A 213 -4.21 -2.71 -6.19
CA LEU A 213 -2.77 -2.88 -6.32
C LEU A 213 -2.08 -2.17 -5.16
N LEU A 214 -1.31 -2.93 -4.39
CA LEU A 214 -0.51 -2.46 -3.27
C LEU A 214 0.92 -2.23 -3.76
N LEU A 215 1.41 -1.01 -3.56
CA LEU A 215 2.81 -0.64 -3.75
C LEU A 215 3.27 0.03 -2.47
N HIS A 216 3.94 -0.72 -1.60
CA HIS A 216 4.42 -0.24 -0.31
C HIS A 216 5.91 0.05 -0.39
N ASN A 217 6.31 1.19 0.15
CA ASN A 217 7.70 1.56 0.33
C ASN A 217 8.09 1.51 1.80
N THR A 218 9.36 1.16 2.06
CA THR A 218 9.94 1.13 3.41
C THR A 218 11.31 1.81 3.40
N LEU A 219 11.83 2.08 4.60
CA LEU A 219 13.19 2.58 4.78
C LEU A 219 14.21 1.64 4.12
N ASP A 220 15.21 2.17 3.46
CA ASP A 220 16.18 1.42 2.68
C ASP A 220 17.11 0.50 3.51
N TRP A 221 17.14 0.68 4.82
CA TRP A 221 17.85 -0.18 5.76
C TRP A 221 16.98 -1.29 6.40
N LEU A 222 15.67 -1.29 6.15
CA LEU A 222 14.77 -2.35 6.62
C LEU A 222 14.66 -3.48 5.59
N ARG A 223 14.59 -4.72 6.10
CA ARG A 223 14.33 -5.87 5.22
C ARG A 223 12.92 -5.76 4.62
N GLN A 224 12.84 -5.92 3.31
CA GLN A 224 11.60 -5.99 2.54
C GLN A 224 10.77 -7.23 2.94
N GLU A 225 9.44 -7.10 2.98
CA GLU A 225 8.52 -8.22 3.18
C GLU A 225 8.51 -9.13 1.96
N GLU A 226 8.36 -8.56 0.76
CA GLU A 226 8.58 -9.27 -0.49
C GLU A 226 10.08 -9.24 -0.82
N ASN A 227 10.67 -10.40 -1.06
CA ASN A 227 12.06 -10.46 -1.49
C ASN A 227 12.18 -10.01 -2.94
N GLN A 228 12.40 -8.71 -3.15
CA GLN A 228 12.43 -8.09 -4.48
C GLN A 228 13.54 -8.66 -5.39
N TYR A 229 14.66 -9.13 -4.81
CA TYR A 229 15.73 -9.76 -5.60
C TYR A 229 15.34 -11.12 -6.17
N LEU A 230 14.41 -11.83 -5.52
CA LEU A 230 13.85 -13.07 -6.04
C LEU A 230 12.62 -12.86 -6.89
N SER A 231 11.78 -11.86 -6.56
CA SER A 231 10.61 -11.47 -7.37
C SER A 231 10.99 -10.82 -8.69
N CYS A 232 12.07 -10.04 -8.69
CA CYS A 232 12.67 -9.37 -9.85
C CYS A 232 14.17 -9.68 -9.91
N PRO A 233 14.59 -10.90 -10.30
CA PRO A 233 16.00 -11.27 -10.31
C PRO A 233 16.81 -10.45 -11.31
N PRO A 234 18.15 -10.41 -11.21
CA PRO A 234 19.01 -9.55 -12.01
C PRO A 234 18.76 -9.61 -13.52
N HIS A 235 18.47 -10.80 -14.06
CA HIS A 235 18.21 -10.97 -15.48
C HIS A 235 16.90 -10.31 -15.96
N ILE A 236 15.95 -10.03 -15.06
CA ILE A 236 14.75 -9.24 -15.32
C ILE A 236 15.05 -7.75 -15.01
N ALA A 237 15.56 -7.45 -13.82
CA ALA A 237 15.77 -6.10 -13.35
C ALA A 237 16.75 -5.29 -14.24
N GLN A 238 17.71 -5.94 -14.93
CA GLN A 238 18.62 -5.26 -15.83
C GLN A 238 17.94 -4.49 -16.98
N HIS A 239 16.70 -4.86 -17.32
CA HIS A 239 15.91 -4.22 -18.38
C HIS A 239 15.06 -3.05 -17.86
N PHE A 240 15.07 -2.80 -16.54
CA PHE A 240 14.33 -1.69 -15.94
C PHE A 240 15.15 -0.40 -15.91
N SER A 241 14.47 0.73 -15.75
CA SER A 241 15.15 2.02 -15.57
C SER A 241 16.03 2.01 -14.31
N PRO A 242 17.07 2.86 -14.25
CA PRO A 242 17.90 2.98 -13.05
C PRO A 242 17.09 3.30 -11.79
N GLU A 243 16.05 4.14 -11.91
CA GLU A 243 15.17 4.55 -10.82
C GLU A 243 14.35 3.37 -10.27
N LEU A 244 13.76 2.55 -11.17
CA LEU A 244 13.01 1.38 -10.75
C LEU A 244 13.93 0.33 -10.11
N ARG A 245 15.13 0.13 -10.66
CA ARG A 245 16.13 -0.75 -10.04
C ARG A 245 16.52 -0.26 -8.64
N ALA A 246 16.67 1.05 -8.46
CA ALA A 246 16.96 1.62 -7.16
C ALA A 246 15.82 1.37 -6.16
N LEU A 247 14.56 1.54 -6.58
CA LEU A 247 13.38 1.21 -5.76
C LEU A 247 13.31 -0.27 -5.39
N LEU A 248 13.74 -1.19 -6.26
CA LEU A 248 13.80 -2.62 -5.94
C LEU A 248 14.93 -2.97 -4.95
N GLY A 249 15.82 -2.02 -4.64
CA GLY A 249 16.97 -2.21 -3.77
C GLY A 249 18.27 -2.56 -4.50
N TYR A 250 18.30 -2.51 -5.85
CA TYR A 250 19.52 -2.68 -6.65
C TYR A 250 20.40 -1.41 -6.61
N ARG A 251 20.68 -0.94 -5.40
CA ARG A 251 21.57 0.18 -5.11
C ARG A 251 22.23 -0.01 -3.75
N SER A 252 23.37 0.60 -3.53
CA SER A 252 23.95 0.71 -2.19
C SER A 252 23.30 1.88 -1.43
N SER A 253 23.08 1.71 -0.14
CA SER A 253 22.62 2.74 0.78
C SER A 253 23.39 2.63 2.10
N VAL A 254 24.04 3.69 2.54
CA VAL A 254 24.78 3.77 3.82
C VAL A 254 25.74 2.56 4.03
N GLY A 255 26.35 2.06 2.96
CA GLY A 255 27.25 0.90 3.01
C GLY A 255 26.54 -0.46 2.96
N MET A 256 25.21 -0.50 2.92
CA MET A 256 24.46 -1.72 2.70
C MET A 256 24.15 -1.94 1.21
N GLY A 257 23.93 -3.20 0.79
CA GLY A 257 23.58 -3.54 -0.59
C GLY A 257 24.75 -3.46 -1.57
N PHE A 258 25.98 -3.36 -1.07
CA PHE A 258 27.18 -3.37 -1.89
C PHE A 258 27.43 -4.77 -2.47
N VAL A 259 27.87 -4.82 -3.74
CA VAL A 259 28.19 -6.07 -4.43
C VAL A 259 29.69 -6.10 -4.71
N SER A 260 30.36 -7.14 -4.23
CA SER A 260 31.73 -7.47 -4.61
C SER A 260 31.69 -8.29 -5.89
N HIS A 261 32.28 -7.77 -6.95
CA HIS A 261 32.52 -8.61 -8.13
C HIS A 261 33.77 -9.43 -7.89
N PRO A 262 33.76 -10.76 -8.15
CA PRO A 262 34.93 -11.59 -8.07
C PRO A 262 36.00 -11.20 -9.07
#